data_b348e498f87d038a7fa0127e30ed00a1
#
_entry.id   b348e498f87d038a7fa0127e30ed00a1
#
_cell.length_a   1.000
_cell.length_b   1.000
_cell.length_c   1.000
_cell.angle_alpha   90.00
_cell.angle_beta   90.00
_cell.angle_gamma   90.00
#
_symmetry.space_group_name_H-M   'P 1'
#
loop_
_entity.id
_entity.type
_entity.pdbx_description
1 polymer ?
#
loop_
_entity_poly.entity_id
_entity_poly.type
_entity_poly.pdbx_seq_one_letter_code
_entity_poly.pdbx_strand_id
1 'polypeptide(L)'
;MRTIGALLLLLPLAGLPAVAFASGTPATAPAAAKQPAPAAGPTSVLRPRTVAPLPGGLDGVPMVNDNNPELIRSAGILLSTFAGSGQVDPSAHLNQPLSGRFDLFSHHVYAGRPESLNSTMWLALVGRPRGERPVRLQLLAGSTALSQSPDGREPAAPFLPLPTLMPQGASTTPVWSGPGSRVATELLQRQRGAGLPSGWSLEPGRTTTLLELSLPVRGLDPLLNGRNLQLQLQSDGPLDLALLAAPADGDRPPATTVWRQLLEGGLSPKEHAPSPKGAPGGMVYSRVSGVQTGSTWRGRLAPAGSSELPVSRAPISWPIASLERGTLGTAQVQTAPLAAFYPGTAWAAHGNYGVTYDLVLPLVNDTGRPAALALSFESPLKHDRPLGGLRFAVAPSRAVTFRGTVEVSGLDGPQGRPLGRQAFHLVLRAGEEGPPLGQVRLAPGERRSLRVRLIYPADATPPQVLSLLPLAPEAGGAVKQSGAPPSAAP
;
A
#
# COMPACT_ATOMS: atom_id res chain seq x y z
N MET A 1 -8.13 -42.37 24.29
CA MET A 1 -9.42 -42.81 23.70
C MET A 1 -10.19 -41.57 23.23
N ARG A 2 -10.59 -41.60 21.97
CA ARG A 2 -11.47 -40.69 21.21
C ARG A 2 -10.94 -39.26 20.94
N THR A 3 -10.33 -39.13 19.79
CA THR A 3 -10.13 -37.99 18.94
C THR A 3 -11.46 -37.33 18.53
N ILE A 4 -11.57 -36.01 18.69
CA ILE A 4 -12.58 -35.22 17.97
C ILE A 4 -11.84 -34.17 17.14
N GLY A 5 -11.77 -34.44 15.84
CA GLY A 5 -11.32 -33.48 14.87
C GLY A 5 -12.45 -32.48 14.55
N ALA A 6 -12.17 -31.18 14.64
CA ALA A 6 -13.07 -30.14 14.19
C ALA A 6 -12.65 -29.69 12.78
N LEU A 7 -13.45 -30.12 11.82
CA LEU A 7 -13.40 -29.75 10.39
C LEU A 7 -14.10 -28.40 10.23
N LEU A 8 -13.39 -27.35 9.84
CA LEU A 8 -14.02 -26.08 9.44
C LEU A 8 -14.56 -26.24 8.02
N LEU A 9 -15.88 -26.33 7.91
CA LEU A 9 -16.64 -26.35 6.66
C LEU A 9 -16.87 -24.90 6.17
N LEU A 10 -16.42 -24.64 4.96
CA LEU A 10 -16.94 -23.60 4.08
C LEU A 10 -18.39 -23.98 3.71
N LEU A 11 -19.34 -23.13 4.02
CA LEU A 11 -20.74 -23.29 3.61
C LEU A 11 -21.00 -22.49 2.34
N PRO A 12 -21.42 -23.14 1.22
CA PRO A 12 -22.19 -22.46 0.19
C PRO A 12 -23.68 -22.48 0.60
N LEU A 13 -24.35 -21.35 0.51
CA LEU A 13 -25.82 -21.28 0.61
C LEU A 13 -26.43 -22.07 -0.54
N ALA A 14 -27.06 -23.19 -0.24
CA ALA A 14 -27.95 -23.90 -1.15
C ALA A 14 -29.27 -24.19 -0.42
N GLY A 15 -30.34 -23.97 -1.17
CA GLY A 15 -31.74 -23.89 -0.86
C GLY A 15 -32.36 -24.95 0.08
N LEU A 16 -33.44 -24.50 0.71
CA LEU A 16 -34.38 -25.30 1.48
C LEU A 16 -35.20 -26.26 0.56
N PRO A 17 -35.51 -27.48 1.01
CA PRO A 17 -36.34 -28.39 0.22
C PRO A 17 -37.81 -28.01 0.30
N ALA A 18 -38.46 -27.95 -0.86
CA ALA A 18 -39.91 -27.79 -0.99
C ALA A 18 -40.63 -29.12 -0.64
N VAL A 19 -41.61 -28.99 0.21
CA VAL A 19 -42.58 -30.06 0.51
C VAL A 19 -43.50 -30.28 -0.69
N ALA A 20 -43.55 -31.47 -1.24
CA ALA A 20 -44.44 -31.86 -2.32
C ALA A 20 -45.86 -32.11 -1.81
N PHE A 21 -46.84 -31.36 -2.28
CA PHE A 21 -48.26 -31.78 -2.30
C PHE A 21 -48.63 -32.15 -3.71
N ALA A 22 -49.10 -33.37 -3.87
CA ALA A 22 -49.58 -33.91 -5.13
C ALA A 22 -51.03 -33.50 -5.37
N SER A 23 -51.32 -33.39 -6.69
CA SER A 23 -52.57 -33.57 -7.40
C SER A 23 -53.29 -32.31 -7.92
N GLY A 24 -53.43 -32.30 -9.24
CA GLY A 24 -54.34 -31.45 -9.98
C GLY A 24 -53.74 -30.91 -11.28
N THR A 25 -53.87 -31.65 -12.36
CA THR A 25 -53.61 -31.19 -13.72
C THR A 25 -54.58 -30.08 -14.13
N PRO A 26 -54.14 -28.90 -14.45
CA PRO A 26 -54.91 -28.00 -15.33
C PRO A 26 -54.16 -27.78 -16.67
N ALA A 27 -54.95 -27.54 -17.69
CA ALA A 27 -54.63 -27.38 -19.10
C ALA A 27 -53.45 -26.46 -19.39
N THR A 28 -52.64 -26.87 -20.35
CA THR A 28 -51.58 -26.11 -20.99
C THR A 28 -52.03 -24.79 -21.57
N ALA A 29 -51.68 -23.69 -20.96
CA ALA A 29 -51.65 -22.39 -21.59
C ALA A 29 -50.41 -22.25 -22.48
N PRO A 30 -50.46 -21.58 -23.63
CA PRO A 30 -49.31 -21.42 -24.50
C PRO A 30 -48.20 -20.65 -23.79
N ALA A 31 -46.97 -21.18 -23.83
CA ALA A 31 -45.78 -20.55 -23.28
C ALA A 31 -45.58 -19.20 -23.95
N ALA A 32 -45.72 -18.13 -23.15
CA ALA A 32 -45.27 -16.81 -23.56
C ALA A 32 -43.79 -16.85 -23.88
N ALA A 33 -43.43 -16.49 -25.10
CA ALA A 33 -42.04 -16.39 -25.53
C ALA A 33 -41.28 -15.44 -24.57
N LYS A 34 -40.31 -15.97 -23.85
CA LYS A 34 -39.38 -15.15 -23.07
C LYS A 34 -38.72 -14.15 -24.02
N GLN A 35 -39.03 -12.88 -23.88
CA GLN A 35 -38.23 -11.84 -24.52
C GLN A 35 -36.79 -12.03 -24.13
N PRO A 36 -35.83 -11.98 -25.07
CA PRO A 36 -34.40 -12.02 -24.73
C PRO A 36 -34.12 -10.84 -23.80
N ALA A 37 -33.45 -11.13 -22.67
CA ALA A 37 -32.98 -10.09 -21.77
C ALA A 37 -32.13 -9.09 -22.59
N PRO A 38 -32.30 -7.77 -22.36
CA PRO A 38 -31.49 -6.77 -23.07
C PRO A 38 -30.02 -7.12 -22.90
N ALA A 39 -29.26 -7.10 -24.01
CA ALA A 39 -27.84 -7.40 -24.02
C ALA A 39 -27.16 -6.51 -22.95
N ALA A 40 -26.48 -7.12 -21.98
CA ALA A 40 -25.73 -6.39 -20.98
C ALA A 40 -24.74 -5.46 -21.69
N GLY A 41 -24.82 -4.17 -21.43
CA GLY A 41 -23.90 -3.17 -21.98
C GLY A 41 -22.44 -3.48 -21.61
N PRO A 42 -21.46 -2.82 -22.22
CA PRO A 42 -20.05 -3.07 -21.94
C PRO A 42 -19.78 -2.83 -20.44
N THR A 43 -19.15 -3.81 -19.79
CA THR A 43 -18.79 -3.74 -18.38
C THR A 43 -17.54 -2.88 -18.12
N SER A 44 -16.80 -2.52 -19.17
CA SER A 44 -15.58 -1.72 -19.10
C SER A 44 -15.40 -0.84 -20.33
N VAL A 45 -14.66 0.27 -20.16
CA VAL A 45 -14.29 1.22 -21.21
C VAL A 45 -12.78 1.27 -21.37
N LEU A 46 -12.30 1.30 -22.61
CA LEU A 46 -10.89 1.57 -22.92
C LEU A 46 -10.68 3.08 -23.03
N ARG A 47 -9.70 3.60 -22.30
CA ARG A 47 -9.22 4.97 -22.42
C ARG A 47 -7.93 4.98 -23.22
N PRO A 48 -7.91 5.40 -24.49
CA PRO A 48 -6.72 5.44 -25.32
C PRO A 48 -5.65 6.37 -24.72
N ARG A 49 -4.44 5.84 -24.55
CA ARG A 49 -3.26 6.57 -24.06
C ARG A 49 -2.01 5.74 -24.18
N THR A 50 -0.84 6.40 -24.19
CA THR A 50 0.42 5.69 -24.06
C THR A 50 0.57 5.16 -22.65
N VAL A 51 0.81 3.85 -22.49
CA VAL A 51 1.18 3.25 -21.21
C VAL A 51 2.66 2.89 -21.29
N ALA A 52 3.48 3.61 -20.54
CA ALA A 52 4.94 3.47 -20.59
C ALA A 52 5.48 2.80 -19.32
N PRO A 53 6.59 2.04 -19.41
CA PRO A 53 7.30 1.60 -18.23
C PRO A 53 7.73 2.79 -17.39
N LEU A 54 7.68 2.64 -16.06
CA LEU A 54 8.11 3.69 -15.13
C LEU A 54 9.64 3.86 -15.21
N PRO A 55 10.15 5.03 -15.61
CA PRO A 55 11.59 5.29 -15.63
C PRO A 55 12.21 5.25 -14.23
N GLY A 56 13.52 4.96 -14.17
CA GLY A 56 14.25 4.90 -12.91
C GLY A 56 14.39 3.49 -12.35
N GLY A 57 14.48 3.39 -11.03
CA GLY A 57 14.67 2.11 -10.36
C GLY A 57 14.75 2.24 -8.84
N LEU A 58 14.82 1.09 -8.19
CA LEU A 58 15.03 0.98 -6.73
C LEU A 58 16.47 1.38 -6.37
N ASP A 59 16.61 1.99 -5.19
CA ASP A 59 17.91 2.20 -4.57
C ASP A 59 18.46 0.90 -3.96
N GLY A 60 19.67 0.97 -3.38
CA GLY A 60 20.31 -0.18 -2.71
C GLY A 60 20.01 -0.26 -1.21
N VAL A 61 19.11 0.57 -0.67
CA VAL A 61 18.83 0.60 0.77
C VAL A 61 18.04 -0.65 1.18
N PRO A 62 18.54 -1.48 2.11
CA PRO A 62 17.81 -2.65 2.57
C PRO A 62 16.51 -2.26 3.29
N MET A 63 15.49 -3.12 3.18
CA MET A 63 14.28 -3.02 4.01
C MET A 63 13.95 -4.38 4.61
N VAL A 64 13.89 -4.44 5.92
CA VAL A 64 13.29 -5.58 6.64
C VAL A 64 11.80 -5.52 6.35
N ASN A 65 11.29 -6.55 5.66
CA ASN A 65 9.88 -6.62 5.25
C ASN A 65 9.23 -7.82 5.94
N ASP A 66 8.46 -7.51 6.97
CA ASP A 66 7.80 -8.48 7.84
C ASP A 66 6.28 -8.37 7.68
N ASN A 67 5.73 -9.23 6.85
CA ASN A 67 4.32 -9.29 6.49
C ASN A 67 3.80 -10.73 6.38
N ASN A 68 4.54 -11.71 6.90
CA ASN A 68 4.13 -13.12 6.87
C ASN A 68 4.39 -13.81 8.22
N PRO A 69 3.35 -14.27 8.91
CA PRO A 69 1.94 -14.27 8.49
C PRO A 69 1.30 -12.89 8.65
N GLU A 70 0.37 -12.52 7.76
CA GLU A 70 -0.47 -11.33 8.00
C GLU A 70 -1.34 -11.59 9.23
N LEU A 71 -2.05 -12.73 9.28
CA LEU A 71 -2.85 -13.11 10.43
C LEU A 71 -2.02 -13.96 11.40
N ILE A 72 -1.55 -13.34 12.49
CA ILE A 72 -0.81 -14.05 13.55
C ILE A 72 -1.76 -14.93 14.35
N ARG A 73 -1.42 -16.22 14.46
CA ARG A 73 -2.23 -17.22 15.19
C ARG A 73 -1.57 -17.75 16.45
N SER A 74 -0.25 -17.64 16.57
CA SER A 74 0.54 -18.17 17.68
C SER A 74 1.80 -17.37 17.92
N ALA A 75 2.39 -17.51 19.10
CA ALA A 75 3.69 -16.98 19.44
C ALA A 75 4.80 -17.54 18.54
N GLY A 76 5.88 -16.77 18.39
CA GLY A 76 7.07 -17.18 17.66
C GLY A 76 7.81 -16.03 17.03
N ILE A 77 8.87 -16.36 16.28
CA ILE A 77 9.64 -15.42 15.47
C ILE A 77 8.83 -15.10 14.20
N LEU A 78 8.53 -13.83 13.96
CA LEU A 78 7.93 -13.37 12.71
C LEU A 78 9.00 -13.20 11.64
N LEU A 79 10.10 -12.54 12.00
CA LEU A 79 11.30 -12.38 11.16
C LEU A 79 12.51 -12.21 12.06
N SER A 80 13.64 -12.79 11.68
CA SER A 80 14.91 -12.61 12.39
C SER A 80 16.08 -12.51 11.41
N THR A 81 16.89 -11.45 11.52
CA THR A 81 18.14 -11.29 10.78
C THR A 81 19.35 -11.88 11.50
N PHE A 82 19.19 -12.39 12.70
CA PHE A 82 20.25 -13.00 13.52
C PHE A 82 20.94 -14.13 12.77
N ALA A 83 22.15 -14.47 13.21
CA ALA A 83 22.81 -15.69 12.78
C ALA A 83 22.09 -16.92 13.37
N GLY A 84 21.92 -17.97 12.56
CA GLY A 84 21.34 -19.23 13.03
C GLY A 84 22.30 -20.09 13.87
N SER A 85 23.61 -19.84 13.77
CA SER A 85 24.61 -20.59 14.55
C SER A 85 24.44 -20.38 16.06
N GLY A 86 24.34 -21.46 16.80
CA GLY A 86 24.13 -21.44 18.25
C GLY A 86 22.69 -21.23 18.69
N GLN A 87 21.74 -21.16 17.76
CA GLN A 87 20.29 -21.10 18.04
C GLN A 87 19.67 -22.50 18.11
N VAL A 88 18.58 -22.64 18.86
CA VAL A 88 17.83 -23.91 18.96
C VAL A 88 17.21 -24.29 17.61
N ASP A 89 16.66 -23.29 16.89
CA ASP A 89 16.18 -23.46 15.51
C ASP A 89 16.95 -22.54 14.56
N PRO A 90 18.07 -22.99 13.96
CA PRO A 90 18.84 -22.18 13.03
C PRO A 90 18.04 -21.70 11.81
N SER A 91 17.01 -22.45 11.39
CA SER A 91 16.20 -22.12 10.22
C SER A 91 15.27 -20.93 10.44
N ALA A 92 15.02 -20.55 11.69
CA ALA A 92 14.24 -19.37 12.08
C ALA A 92 15.01 -18.05 11.92
N HIS A 93 16.28 -18.10 11.49
CA HIS A 93 17.16 -16.94 11.41
C HIS A 93 17.79 -16.81 10.01
N LEU A 94 17.63 -15.62 9.40
CA LEU A 94 18.07 -15.37 8.02
C LEU A 94 19.56 -15.10 7.86
N ASN A 95 20.29 -14.88 8.95
CA ASN A 95 21.72 -14.54 8.95
C ASN A 95 22.04 -13.34 8.03
N GLN A 96 21.26 -12.27 8.12
CA GLN A 96 21.36 -11.08 7.28
C GLN A 96 21.63 -9.84 8.12
N PRO A 97 22.91 -9.48 8.41
CA PRO A 97 23.23 -8.31 9.23
C PRO A 97 22.80 -7.01 8.54
N LEU A 98 22.38 -6.04 9.35
CA LEU A 98 21.99 -4.71 8.93
C LEU A 98 23.05 -3.71 9.37
N SER A 99 23.37 -2.72 8.53
CA SER A 99 24.31 -1.64 8.85
C SER A 99 24.05 -0.43 7.98
N GLY A 100 24.41 0.74 8.46
CA GLY A 100 24.17 1.99 7.74
C GLY A 100 22.67 2.32 7.67
N ARG A 101 22.23 2.83 6.53
CA ARG A 101 20.81 3.17 6.28
C ARG A 101 20.02 1.93 5.90
N PHE A 102 18.91 1.69 6.59
CA PHE A 102 17.93 0.65 6.23
C PHE A 102 16.53 1.03 6.69
N ASP A 103 15.51 0.39 6.13
CA ASP A 103 14.12 0.55 6.52
C ASP A 103 13.57 -0.73 7.15
N LEU A 104 12.46 -0.59 7.89
CA LEU A 104 11.67 -1.70 8.38
C LEU A 104 10.21 -1.42 8.05
N PHE A 105 9.53 -2.40 7.48
CA PHE A 105 8.09 -2.45 7.24
C PHE A 105 7.52 -3.69 7.91
N SER A 106 6.47 -3.53 8.70
CA SER A 106 5.75 -4.65 9.33
C SER A 106 4.25 -4.40 9.27
N HIS A 107 3.50 -5.43 8.87
CA HIS A 107 2.05 -5.41 8.77
C HIS A 107 1.47 -6.73 9.25
N HIS A 108 0.71 -6.68 10.34
CA HIS A 108 0.10 -7.86 10.94
C HIS A 108 -1.32 -7.60 11.41
N VAL A 109 -2.10 -8.66 11.42
CA VAL A 109 -3.48 -8.72 11.91
C VAL A 109 -3.56 -9.77 13.01
N TYR A 110 -4.35 -9.50 14.01
CA TYR A 110 -4.72 -10.46 15.05
C TYR A 110 -6.22 -10.60 15.13
N ALA A 111 -6.69 -11.85 15.14
CA ALA A 111 -8.08 -12.21 15.42
C ALA A 111 -8.16 -12.84 16.80
N GLY A 112 -8.86 -12.19 17.71
CA GLY A 112 -9.12 -12.73 19.05
C GLY A 112 -9.97 -14.00 19.00
N ARG A 113 -9.99 -14.72 20.10
CA ARG A 113 -10.80 -15.92 20.27
C ARG A 113 -12.04 -15.60 21.11
N PRO A 114 -13.20 -16.22 20.84
CA PRO A 114 -14.41 -15.99 21.62
C PRO A 114 -14.24 -16.31 23.11
N GLU A 115 -13.38 -17.27 23.45
CA GLU A 115 -13.07 -17.67 24.83
C GLU A 115 -12.11 -16.71 25.56
N SER A 116 -11.49 -15.73 24.83
CA SER A 116 -10.58 -14.75 25.40
C SER A 116 -10.86 -13.35 24.87
N LEU A 117 -11.91 -12.71 25.37
CA LEU A 117 -12.34 -11.36 24.96
C LEU A 117 -11.33 -10.27 25.37
N ASN A 118 -10.40 -10.56 26.26
CA ASN A 118 -9.35 -9.65 26.70
C ASN A 118 -7.99 -9.91 26.06
N SER A 119 -7.95 -10.79 25.06
CA SER A 119 -6.69 -11.17 24.43
C SER A 119 -6.07 -10.01 23.65
N THR A 120 -4.76 -9.91 23.73
CA THR A 120 -3.94 -8.98 22.98
C THR A 120 -2.77 -9.77 22.41
N MET A 121 -2.52 -9.62 21.11
CA MET A 121 -1.26 -10.05 20.52
C MET A 121 -0.25 -8.92 20.69
N TRP A 122 0.91 -9.23 21.22
CA TRP A 122 2.01 -8.28 21.36
C TRP A 122 3.08 -8.58 20.33
N LEU A 123 3.62 -7.52 19.73
CA LEU A 123 4.78 -7.57 18.84
C LEU A 123 5.96 -6.93 19.56
N ALA A 124 7.12 -7.57 19.50
CA ALA A 124 8.36 -6.99 19.98
C ALA A 124 9.37 -6.85 18.84
N LEU A 125 9.95 -5.67 18.69
CA LEU A 125 11.16 -5.47 17.91
C LEU A 125 12.33 -5.55 18.86
N VAL A 126 13.23 -6.51 18.65
CA VAL A 126 14.46 -6.68 19.45
C VAL A 126 15.68 -6.52 18.58
N GLY A 127 16.79 -6.06 19.17
CA GLY A 127 18.03 -5.83 18.44
C GLY A 127 19.26 -6.16 19.26
N ARG A 128 20.38 -6.51 18.58
CA ARG A 128 21.68 -6.78 19.17
C ARG A 128 22.81 -6.41 18.20
N PRO A 129 23.91 -5.76 18.68
CA PRO A 129 25.11 -5.62 17.86
C PRO A 129 25.63 -6.97 17.41
N ARG A 130 26.14 -7.07 16.18
CA ARG A 130 26.74 -8.30 15.65
C ARG A 130 28.22 -8.46 16.03
N GLY A 131 28.85 -7.40 16.52
CA GLY A 131 30.24 -7.41 16.94
C GLY A 131 30.40 -7.10 18.43
N GLU A 132 31.64 -6.84 18.83
CA GLU A 132 32.03 -6.56 20.23
C GLU A 132 31.91 -5.07 20.61
N ARG A 133 31.48 -4.19 19.70
CA ARG A 133 31.31 -2.77 19.95
C ARG A 133 29.83 -2.43 20.13
N PRO A 134 29.54 -1.46 21.02
CA PRO A 134 28.21 -0.88 21.10
C PRO A 134 27.78 -0.30 19.74
N VAL A 135 26.50 -0.37 19.45
CA VAL A 135 25.93 0.16 18.21
C VAL A 135 24.84 1.17 18.56
N ARG A 136 24.92 2.34 17.96
CA ARG A 136 23.87 3.35 18.02
C ARG A 136 22.93 3.18 16.82
N LEU A 137 21.67 2.91 17.13
CA LEU A 137 20.59 2.82 16.15
C LEU A 137 19.72 4.09 16.26
N GLN A 138 19.73 4.91 15.23
CA GLN A 138 18.97 6.16 15.17
C GLN A 138 17.67 5.95 14.37
N LEU A 139 16.56 6.48 14.87
CA LEU A 139 15.30 6.58 14.15
C LEU A 139 15.25 7.92 13.41
N LEU A 140 15.31 7.87 12.07
CA LEU A 140 15.24 9.05 11.20
C LEU A 140 13.80 9.51 10.98
N ALA A 141 12.89 8.57 10.77
CA ALA A 141 11.44 8.75 10.70
C ALA A 141 10.78 7.43 11.05
N GLY A 142 9.57 7.47 11.55
CA GLY A 142 8.84 6.23 11.87
C GLY A 142 7.42 6.53 12.32
N SER A 143 6.53 5.58 12.04
CA SER A 143 5.16 5.62 12.50
C SER A 143 4.62 4.20 12.71
N THR A 144 3.64 4.09 13.60
CA THR A 144 2.84 2.91 13.82
C THR A 144 1.39 3.30 14.06
N ALA A 145 0.46 2.50 13.53
CA ALA A 145 -0.97 2.71 13.75
C ALA A 145 -1.73 1.39 13.79
N LEU A 146 -2.77 1.35 14.59
CA LEU A 146 -3.78 0.30 14.63
C LEU A 146 -4.89 0.58 13.60
N SER A 147 -5.60 -0.45 13.17
CA SER A 147 -6.88 -0.25 12.47
C SER A 147 -7.94 0.31 13.44
N GLN A 148 -7.92 -0.11 14.69
CA GLN A 148 -8.82 0.37 15.73
C GLN A 148 -8.07 0.48 17.07
N SER A 149 -8.34 1.56 17.84
CA SER A 149 -7.83 1.75 19.19
C SER A 149 -9.02 1.70 20.16
N PRO A 150 -9.30 0.54 20.78
CA PRO A 150 -10.49 0.37 21.61
C PRO A 150 -10.56 1.33 22.81
N ASP A 151 -9.41 1.71 23.32
CA ASP A 151 -9.26 2.62 24.49
C ASP A 151 -8.83 4.04 24.09
N GLY A 152 -8.62 4.31 22.81
CA GLY A 152 -8.19 5.60 22.28
C GLY A 152 -6.75 6.00 22.63
N ARG A 153 -5.96 5.11 23.24
CA ARG A 153 -4.60 5.46 23.72
C ARG A 153 -3.55 5.43 22.62
N GLU A 154 -3.74 4.57 21.60
CA GLU A 154 -2.78 4.40 20.52
C GLU A 154 -3.26 5.04 19.22
N PRO A 155 -2.34 5.50 18.35
CA PRO A 155 -2.70 5.97 17.03
C PRO A 155 -3.47 4.91 16.25
N ALA A 156 -4.63 5.28 15.70
CA ALA A 156 -5.46 4.39 14.90
C ALA A 156 -5.98 5.09 13.64
N ALA A 157 -6.27 4.30 12.62
CA ALA A 157 -6.96 4.75 11.41
C ALA A 157 -7.90 3.63 10.94
N PRO A 158 -9.20 3.74 11.20
CA PRO A 158 -10.17 2.76 10.74
C PRO A 158 -10.36 2.82 9.22
N PHE A 159 -10.87 1.72 8.63
CA PHE A 159 -11.20 1.66 7.21
C PHE A 159 -12.49 2.41 6.90
N LEU A 160 -12.41 3.73 6.86
CA LEU A 160 -13.55 4.61 6.62
C LEU A 160 -13.95 4.62 5.14
N PRO A 161 -15.26 4.75 4.83
CA PRO A 161 -15.75 4.96 3.47
C PRO A 161 -15.59 6.44 3.07
N LEU A 162 -14.33 6.88 2.93
CA LEU A 162 -14.01 8.26 2.55
C LEU A 162 -14.33 8.53 1.07
N PRO A 163 -14.49 9.80 0.67
CA PRO A 163 -14.52 10.21 -0.72
C PRO A 163 -13.24 9.73 -1.46
N THR A 164 -13.37 9.56 -2.78
CA THR A 164 -12.26 9.10 -3.63
C THR A 164 -11.01 9.98 -3.50
N LEU A 165 -11.16 11.28 -3.31
CA LEU A 165 -10.07 12.23 -3.10
C LEU A 165 -10.38 13.18 -1.95
N MET A 166 -9.42 13.32 -1.04
CA MET A 166 -9.45 14.29 0.05
C MET A 166 -8.14 15.07 0.08
N PRO A 167 -8.14 16.39 -0.18
CA PRO A 167 -6.97 17.22 0.04
C PRO A 167 -6.59 17.23 1.52
N GLN A 168 -5.29 17.05 1.80
CA GLN A 168 -4.71 17.11 3.12
C GLN A 168 -4.08 18.50 3.30
N GLY A 169 -4.78 19.41 3.94
CA GLY A 169 -4.29 20.79 4.16
C GLY A 169 -3.74 21.00 5.55
N ALA A 170 -2.91 22.04 5.72
CA ALA A 170 -2.39 22.43 7.02
C ALA A 170 -3.48 22.92 8.02
N SER A 171 -4.65 23.28 7.51
CA SER A 171 -5.80 23.79 8.29
C SER A 171 -6.85 22.73 8.62
N THR A 172 -6.69 21.50 8.14
CA THR A 172 -7.64 20.40 8.37
C THR A 172 -7.00 19.30 9.19
N THR A 173 -7.74 18.71 10.14
CA THR A 173 -7.31 17.48 10.81
C THR A 173 -7.16 16.39 9.74
N PRO A 174 -5.98 15.78 9.61
CA PRO A 174 -5.78 14.71 8.64
C PRO A 174 -6.71 13.55 8.94
N VAL A 175 -7.34 13.01 7.88
CA VAL A 175 -8.20 11.82 7.96
C VAL A 175 -7.63 10.77 7.03
N TRP A 176 -7.53 9.54 7.53
CA TRP A 176 -7.02 8.39 6.78
C TRP A 176 -8.04 7.26 6.74
N SER A 177 -8.02 6.47 5.69
CA SER A 177 -8.72 5.19 5.61
C SER A 177 -7.71 4.06 5.67
N GLY A 178 -7.62 3.39 6.81
CA GLY A 178 -6.71 2.29 7.08
C GLY A 178 -5.37 2.70 7.72
N PRO A 179 -4.80 1.81 8.55
CA PRO A 179 -3.58 2.09 9.32
C PRO A 179 -2.33 2.21 8.43
N GLY A 180 -2.27 1.43 7.32
CA GLY A 180 -1.17 1.51 6.35
C GLY A 180 -1.10 2.86 5.68
N SER A 181 -2.25 3.45 5.32
CA SER A 181 -2.30 4.78 4.71
C SER A 181 -1.84 5.88 5.67
N ARG A 182 -2.20 5.78 6.96
CA ARG A 182 -1.74 6.70 7.99
C ARG A 182 -0.22 6.63 8.16
N VAL A 183 0.30 5.43 8.38
CA VAL A 183 1.74 5.21 8.59
C VAL A 183 2.54 5.71 7.39
N ALA A 184 2.12 5.36 6.16
CA ALA A 184 2.77 5.83 4.94
C ALA A 184 2.77 7.36 4.83
N THR A 185 1.65 8.02 5.18
CA THR A 185 1.54 9.49 5.14
C THR A 185 2.47 10.15 6.15
N GLU A 186 2.47 9.70 7.40
CA GLU A 186 3.31 10.26 8.46
C GLU A 186 4.80 10.13 8.12
N LEU A 187 5.22 8.98 7.56
CA LEU A 187 6.60 8.82 7.07
C LEU A 187 6.93 9.72 5.88
N LEU A 188 6.01 9.83 4.93
CA LEU A 188 6.19 10.70 3.75
C LEU A 188 6.42 12.15 4.18
N GLN A 189 5.78 12.57 5.26
CA GLN A 189 5.93 13.87 5.89
C GLN A 189 7.13 13.95 6.85
N ARG A 190 7.90 12.86 6.98
CA ARG A 190 9.05 12.74 7.90
C ARG A 190 8.66 12.98 9.37
N GLN A 191 7.48 12.56 9.74
CA GLN A 191 7.02 12.60 11.11
C GLN A 191 7.61 11.43 11.91
N ARG A 192 7.73 11.63 13.21
CA ARG A 192 7.98 10.58 14.18
C ARG A 192 6.70 10.37 14.96
N GLY A 193 6.13 9.17 14.84
CA GLY A 193 4.90 8.80 15.53
C GLY A 193 5.01 8.95 17.04
N ALA A 194 3.90 9.25 17.67
CA ALA A 194 3.83 9.35 19.13
C ALA A 194 4.34 8.06 19.80
N GLY A 195 5.13 8.21 20.86
CA GLY A 195 5.69 7.07 21.59
C GLY A 195 6.94 6.44 20.98
N LEU A 196 7.36 6.79 19.74
CA LEU A 196 8.59 6.28 19.17
C LEU A 196 9.80 7.10 19.66
N PRO A 197 10.87 6.44 20.18
CA PRO A 197 12.08 7.12 20.62
C PRO A 197 12.90 7.64 19.42
N SER A 198 13.87 8.52 19.69
CA SER A 198 14.78 9.01 18.64
C SER A 198 15.84 8.00 18.22
N GLY A 199 16.03 6.94 19.01
CA GLY A 199 17.00 5.89 18.75
C GLY A 199 17.32 5.09 20.00
N TRP A 200 18.24 4.17 19.86
CA TRP A 200 18.65 3.21 20.90
C TRP A 200 20.18 3.07 20.93
N SER A 201 20.72 2.80 22.11
CA SER A 201 22.08 2.32 22.30
C SER A 201 22.03 0.82 22.59
N LEU A 202 22.73 0.04 21.80
CA LEU A 202 22.75 -1.41 21.88
C LEU A 202 24.12 -1.86 22.38
N GLU A 203 24.14 -2.66 23.46
CA GLU A 203 25.35 -3.20 24.03
C GLU A 203 25.70 -4.57 23.45
N PRO A 204 27.00 -4.87 23.22
CA PRO A 204 27.43 -6.15 22.68
C PRO A 204 27.02 -7.30 23.59
N GLY A 205 26.71 -8.45 23.00
CA GLY A 205 26.27 -9.65 23.73
C GLY A 205 24.88 -9.57 24.35
N ARG A 206 24.22 -8.39 24.34
CA ARG A 206 22.92 -8.19 24.96
C ARG A 206 21.83 -7.91 23.89
N THR A 207 20.79 -8.73 23.89
CA THR A 207 19.58 -8.44 23.13
C THR A 207 18.73 -7.41 23.89
N THR A 208 18.40 -6.31 23.21
CA THR A 208 17.61 -5.18 23.74
C THR A 208 16.24 -5.15 23.08
N THR A 209 15.18 -5.03 23.86
CA THR A 209 13.83 -4.77 23.32
C THR A 209 13.76 -3.28 22.93
N LEU A 210 13.53 -3.02 21.65
CA LEU A 210 13.48 -1.69 21.06
C LEU A 210 12.06 -1.11 21.10
N LEU A 211 11.07 -1.94 20.76
CA LEU A 211 9.65 -1.58 20.76
C LEU A 211 8.83 -2.76 21.25
N GLU A 212 7.74 -2.46 21.95
CA GLU A 212 6.65 -3.39 22.26
C GLU A 212 5.35 -2.74 21.80
N LEU A 213 4.61 -3.43 20.94
CA LEU A 213 3.44 -2.91 20.25
C LEU A 213 2.27 -3.88 20.42
N SER A 214 1.13 -3.36 20.85
CA SER A 214 -0.07 -4.17 21.08
C SER A 214 -0.94 -4.32 19.83
N LEU A 215 -1.65 -5.45 19.69
CA LEU A 215 -2.81 -5.62 18.81
C LEU A 215 -4.00 -6.07 19.69
N PRO A 216 -4.64 -5.14 20.40
CA PRO A 216 -5.75 -5.44 21.27
C PRO A 216 -7.01 -5.72 20.46
N VAL A 217 -7.79 -6.73 20.86
CA VAL A 217 -9.11 -7.01 20.25
C VAL A 217 -10.26 -6.83 21.25
N ARG A 218 -9.95 -6.54 22.50
CA ARG A 218 -10.94 -6.28 23.53
C ARG A 218 -11.91 -5.18 23.12
N GLY A 219 -13.20 -5.47 23.23
CA GLY A 219 -14.26 -4.51 22.90
C GLY A 219 -14.47 -4.25 21.41
N LEU A 220 -13.83 -5.02 20.54
CA LEU A 220 -14.04 -4.95 19.09
C LEU A 220 -15.07 -5.99 18.65
N ASP A 221 -15.86 -5.63 17.63
CA ASP A 221 -16.77 -6.53 16.94
C ASP A 221 -16.62 -6.31 15.41
N PRO A 222 -16.07 -7.27 14.66
CA PRO A 222 -15.49 -8.54 15.12
C PRO A 222 -14.21 -8.33 15.95
N LEU A 223 -13.78 -9.37 16.69
CA LEU A 223 -12.53 -9.41 17.46
C LEU A 223 -11.31 -9.44 16.54
N LEU A 224 -11.12 -8.38 15.77
CA LEU A 224 -10.10 -8.28 14.73
C LEU A 224 -9.42 -6.91 14.77
N ASN A 225 -8.10 -6.89 14.80
CA ASN A 225 -7.32 -5.66 14.72
C ASN A 225 -6.08 -5.85 13.86
N GLY A 226 -5.66 -4.79 13.18
CA GLY A 226 -4.46 -4.75 12.37
C GLY A 226 -3.50 -3.68 12.86
N ARG A 227 -2.20 -3.93 12.76
CA ARG A 227 -1.15 -2.94 13.04
C ARG A 227 -0.19 -2.83 11.87
N ASN A 228 0.12 -1.60 11.53
CA ASN A 228 1.24 -1.25 10.65
C ASN A 228 2.34 -0.57 11.46
N LEU A 229 3.58 -0.87 11.09
CA LEU A 229 4.79 -0.23 11.58
C LEU A 229 5.71 0.03 10.38
N GLN A 230 6.22 1.22 10.26
CA GLN A 230 7.30 1.52 9.31
C GLN A 230 8.32 2.45 9.95
N LEU A 231 9.60 2.09 9.82
CA LEU A 231 10.72 2.83 10.40
C LEU A 231 11.77 3.08 9.31
N GLN A 232 12.38 4.25 9.37
CA GLN A 232 13.58 4.63 8.62
C GLN A 232 14.72 4.75 9.61
N LEU A 233 15.74 3.92 9.50
CA LEU A 233 16.75 3.69 10.50
C LEU A 233 18.16 3.96 9.96
N GLN A 234 19.06 4.38 10.85
CA GLN A 234 20.49 4.55 10.60
C GLN A 234 21.26 3.90 11.72
N SER A 235 22.14 2.97 11.39
CA SER A 235 23.05 2.31 12.34
C SER A 235 24.49 2.72 12.07
N ASP A 236 25.26 2.92 13.12
CA ASP A 236 26.71 3.21 13.04
C ASP A 236 27.58 1.94 13.06
N GLY A 237 26.99 0.77 13.19
CA GLY A 237 27.66 -0.52 13.16
C GLY A 237 26.72 -1.67 12.74
N PRO A 238 27.26 -2.87 12.50
CA PRO A 238 26.45 -4.02 12.14
C PRO A 238 25.63 -4.51 13.34
N LEU A 239 24.33 -4.77 13.08
CA LEU A 239 23.40 -5.30 14.07
C LEU A 239 22.46 -6.32 13.47
N ASP A 240 21.83 -7.09 14.33
CA ASP A 240 20.71 -7.98 14.01
C ASP A 240 19.42 -7.45 14.63
N LEU A 241 18.31 -7.65 13.92
CA LEU A 241 16.96 -7.37 14.38
C LEU A 241 16.09 -8.63 14.32
N ALA A 242 15.13 -8.73 15.24
CA ALA A 242 14.06 -9.69 15.10
C ALA A 242 12.72 -9.07 15.51
N LEU A 243 11.66 -9.49 14.79
CA LEU A 243 10.28 -9.25 15.16
C LEU A 243 9.69 -10.54 15.71
N LEU A 244 9.08 -10.42 16.89
CA LEU A 244 8.54 -11.52 17.67
C LEU A 244 7.07 -11.26 17.96
N ALA A 245 6.27 -12.31 18.07
CA ALA A 245 4.89 -12.23 18.49
C ALA A 245 4.62 -13.11 19.71
N ALA A 246 3.86 -12.59 20.68
CA ALA A 246 3.39 -13.36 21.82
C ALA A 246 2.00 -12.87 22.27
N PRO A 247 1.06 -13.76 22.58
CA PRO A 247 -0.20 -13.38 23.19
C PRO A 247 0.02 -13.03 24.67
N ALA A 248 -0.79 -12.09 25.16
CA ALA A 248 -0.93 -11.83 26.59
C ALA A 248 -2.37 -11.39 26.90
N ASP A 249 -2.77 -11.51 28.14
CA ASP A 249 -4.05 -11.00 28.58
C ASP A 249 -3.94 -9.55 29.05
N GLY A 250 -4.90 -8.73 28.61
CA GLY A 250 -4.97 -7.32 28.99
C GLY A 250 -3.91 -6.43 28.32
N ASP A 251 -3.58 -5.33 28.99
CA ASP A 251 -2.80 -4.19 28.46
C ASP A 251 -1.31 -4.26 28.78
N ARG A 252 -0.81 -5.35 29.35
CA ARG A 252 0.61 -5.48 29.72
C ARG A 252 1.35 -6.37 28.72
N PRO A 253 2.49 -5.91 28.21
CA PRO A 253 3.33 -6.75 27.35
C PRO A 253 3.84 -7.96 28.13
N PRO A 254 4.19 -9.04 27.42
CA PRO A 254 4.90 -10.18 27.98
C PRO A 254 6.21 -9.75 28.65
N ALA A 255 6.63 -10.48 29.69
CA ALA A 255 7.92 -10.20 30.34
C ALA A 255 9.09 -10.34 29.36
N THR A 256 10.17 -9.60 29.59
CA THR A 256 11.38 -9.61 28.75
C THR A 256 11.97 -11.03 28.58
N THR A 257 11.78 -11.89 29.57
CA THR A 257 12.20 -13.29 29.50
C THR A 257 11.47 -14.07 28.42
N VAL A 258 10.19 -13.76 28.17
CA VAL A 258 9.38 -14.39 27.11
C VAL A 258 9.97 -14.02 25.73
N TRP A 259 10.29 -12.76 25.50
CA TRP A 259 10.91 -12.34 24.23
C TRP A 259 12.25 -13.02 23.98
N ARG A 260 13.05 -13.20 25.03
CA ARG A 260 14.34 -13.91 24.92
C ARG A 260 14.15 -15.37 24.55
N GLN A 261 13.25 -16.06 25.24
CA GLN A 261 12.91 -17.46 24.95
C GLN A 261 12.37 -17.64 23.52
N LEU A 262 11.51 -16.72 23.05
CA LEU A 262 11.00 -16.76 21.69
C LEU A 262 12.07 -16.55 20.64
N LEU A 263 13.06 -15.67 20.90
CA LEU A 263 14.18 -15.46 19.98
C LEU A 263 15.06 -16.70 19.84
N GLU A 264 15.12 -17.55 20.86
CA GLU A 264 15.83 -18.84 20.82
C GLU A 264 14.96 -19.96 20.19
N GLY A 265 13.66 -19.71 20.01
CA GLY A 265 12.68 -20.68 19.51
C GLY A 265 12.54 -20.69 18.00
N GLY A 266 11.40 -21.16 17.53
CA GLY A 266 11.06 -21.32 16.11
C GLY A 266 10.23 -20.20 15.54
N LEU A 267 9.97 -20.30 14.22
CA LEU A 267 9.11 -19.37 13.50
C LEU A 267 7.65 -19.48 13.94
N SER A 268 6.97 -18.34 14.04
CA SER A 268 5.51 -18.32 13.94
C SER A 268 5.08 -18.90 12.59
N PRO A 269 4.02 -19.74 12.53
CA PRO A 269 3.60 -20.39 11.30
C PRO A 269 3.37 -19.39 10.18
N LYS A 270 3.97 -19.66 9.02
CA LYS A 270 3.84 -18.85 7.82
C LYS A 270 2.57 -19.20 7.07
N GLU A 271 2.15 -18.30 6.17
CA GLU A 271 1.02 -18.54 5.28
C GLU A 271 1.40 -19.52 4.15
N HIS A 272 0.47 -19.67 3.19
CA HIS A 272 0.66 -20.53 2.02
C HIS A 272 1.89 -20.15 1.19
N ALA A 273 2.50 -21.13 0.55
CA ALA A 273 3.60 -20.89 -0.37
C ALA A 273 3.13 -20.16 -1.65
N PRO A 274 3.98 -19.30 -2.25
CA PRO A 274 3.70 -18.67 -3.54
C PRO A 274 3.86 -19.64 -4.70
N SER A 275 3.31 -19.27 -5.87
CA SER A 275 3.70 -19.89 -7.13
C SER A 275 5.22 -19.76 -7.34
N PRO A 276 5.90 -20.80 -7.87
CA PRO A 276 7.30 -20.68 -8.24
C PRO A 276 7.54 -19.53 -9.22
N LYS A 277 8.73 -18.93 -9.14
CA LYS A 277 9.12 -17.89 -10.10
C LYS A 277 9.07 -18.44 -11.53
N GLY A 278 8.36 -17.72 -12.41
CA GLY A 278 8.19 -18.12 -13.81
C GLY A 278 7.15 -19.21 -14.05
N ALA A 279 6.39 -19.62 -13.06
CA ALA A 279 5.30 -20.58 -13.24
C ALA A 279 4.28 -20.11 -14.30
N PRO A 280 3.81 -20.98 -15.19
CA PRO A 280 2.80 -20.62 -16.19
C PRO A 280 1.42 -20.41 -15.53
N GLY A 281 0.54 -19.66 -16.21
CA GLY A 281 -0.84 -19.46 -15.79
C GLY A 281 -1.02 -18.37 -14.74
N GLY A 282 -2.02 -18.55 -13.88
CA GLY A 282 -2.32 -17.64 -12.78
C GLY A 282 -1.24 -17.68 -11.71
N MET A 283 -0.97 -16.55 -11.06
CA MET A 283 0.04 -16.47 -10.00
C MET A 283 -0.63 -16.38 -8.63
N VAL A 284 -0.23 -17.27 -7.73
CA VAL A 284 -0.52 -17.18 -6.30
C VAL A 284 0.61 -16.40 -5.67
N TYR A 285 0.30 -15.25 -5.11
CA TYR A 285 1.25 -14.46 -4.34
C TYR A 285 1.19 -14.92 -2.88
N SER A 286 2.32 -14.90 -2.20
CA SER A 286 2.42 -15.03 -0.75
C SER A 286 2.95 -13.72 -0.17
N ARG A 287 2.83 -13.57 1.13
CA ARG A 287 3.36 -12.42 1.84
C ARG A 287 4.85 -12.55 2.09
N VAL A 288 5.51 -11.41 2.25
CA VAL A 288 6.95 -11.33 2.46
C VAL A 288 7.31 -11.56 3.92
N SER A 289 8.37 -12.33 4.17
CA SER A 289 9.12 -12.35 5.43
C SER A 289 10.58 -12.48 5.09
N GLY A 290 11.30 -11.34 5.05
CA GLY A 290 12.67 -11.29 4.58
C GLY A 290 13.26 -9.89 4.55
N VAL A 291 14.44 -9.79 3.95
CA VAL A 291 15.13 -8.50 3.74
C VAL A 291 15.18 -8.25 2.24
N GLN A 292 14.52 -7.20 1.79
CA GLN A 292 14.53 -6.77 0.39
C GLN A 292 15.66 -5.76 0.12
N THR A 293 16.08 -5.68 -1.13
CA THR A 293 17.01 -4.66 -1.62
C THR A 293 16.22 -3.58 -2.34
N GLY A 294 16.25 -2.38 -1.77
CA GLY A 294 15.55 -1.20 -2.30
C GLY A 294 14.36 -0.79 -1.43
N SER A 295 14.40 0.44 -0.97
CA SER A 295 13.34 1.09 -0.18
C SER A 295 12.76 2.32 -0.87
N THR A 296 13.42 2.80 -1.96
CA THR A 296 12.97 3.96 -2.70
C THR A 296 13.16 3.75 -4.21
N TRP A 297 12.08 3.88 -4.96
CA TRP A 297 12.12 4.01 -6.42
C TRP A 297 12.29 5.48 -6.78
N ARG A 298 13.38 5.82 -7.49
CA ARG A 298 13.59 7.17 -7.99
C ARG A 298 13.49 7.18 -9.51
N GLY A 299 12.65 8.09 -10.04
CA GLY A 299 12.41 8.18 -11.47
C GLY A 299 12.32 9.61 -11.98
N ARG A 300 12.93 9.85 -13.15
CA ARG A 300 12.69 11.04 -13.96
C ARG A 300 11.86 10.62 -15.16
N LEU A 301 10.59 11.05 -15.20
CA LEU A 301 9.60 10.61 -16.17
C LEU A 301 9.78 11.43 -17.45
N ALA A 302 10.80 11.06 -18.21
CA ALA A 302 11.13 11.63 -19.52
C ALA A 302 11.40 10.47 -20.50
N PRO A 303 11.29 10.69 -21.82
CA PRO A 303 11.69 9.70 -22.81
C PRO A 303 13.17 9.33 -22.66
N ALA A 304 13.54 8.12 -23.07
CA ALA A 304 14.93 7.69 -23.06
C ALA A 304 15.83 8.67 -23.84
N GLY A 305 16.95 9.06 -23.22
CA GLY A 305 17.88 10.05 -23.80
C GLY A 305 17.43 11.52 -23.71
N SER A 306 16.26 11.81 -23.12
CA SER A 306 15.77 13.17 -22.89
C SER A 306 15.82 13.56 -21.42
N SER A 307 16.12 14.82 -21.16
CA SER A 307 15.98 15.42 -19.82
C SER A 307 14.60 16.04 -19.58
N GLU A 308 13.74 16.11 -20.62
CA GLU A 308 12.44 16.77 -20.60
C GLU A 308 11.32 15.83 -21.05
N LEU A 309 10.12 16.07 -20.54
CA LEU A 309 8.90 15.39 -20.94
C LEU A 309 8.04 16.35 -21.78
N PRO A 310 8.01 16.19 -23.11
CA PRO A 310 7.18 17.01 -23.99
C PRO A 310 5.69 16.83 -23.66
N VAL A 311 4.93 17.93 -23.55
CA VAL A 311 3.49 17.85 -23.27
C VAL A 311 2.69 17.21 -24.40
N SER A 312 3.23 17.26 -25.64
CA SER A 312 2.65 16.55 -26.80
C SER A 312 2.56 15.03 -26.63
N ARG A 313 3.29 14.47 -25.66
CA ARG A 313 3.21 13.05 -25.29
C ARG A 313 1.94 12.66 -24.53
N ALA A 314 1.23 13.63 -23.95
CA ALA A 314 -0.02 13.35 -23.24
C ALA A 314 -1.14 13.01 -24.25
N PRO A 315 -2.04 12.04 -23.93
CA PRO A 315 -2.17 11.33 -22.66
C PRO A 315 -1.14 10.21 -22.49
N ILE A 316 -0.45 10.21 -21.36
CA ILE A 316 0.55 9.19 -21.01
C ILE A 316 0.38 8.73 -19.55
N SER A 317 0.66 7.46 -19.30
CA SER A 317 0.50 6.83 -17.99
C SER A 317 1.65 5.91 -17.66
N TRP A 318 1.98 5.80 -16.36
CA TRP A 318 3.04 4.95 -15.84
C TRP A 318 2.49 4.08 -14.70
N PRO A 319 2.60 2.73 -14.80
CA PRO A 319 2.24 1.83 -13.70
C PRO A 319 3.12 2.07 -12.47
N ILE A 320 2.52 1.99 -11.30
CA ILE A 320 3.17 2.05 -9.99
C ILE A 320 2.98 0.72 -9.29
N ALA A 321 4.05 0.13 -8.78
CA ALA A 321 4.09 -1.16 -8.10
C ALA A 321 3.61 -2.33 -8.99
N SER A 322 3.95 -2.31 -10.28
CA SER A 322 3.57 -3.38 -11.21
C SER A 322 4.21 -4.72 -10.83
N LEU A 323 3.45 -5.80 -11.03
CA LEU A 323 3.76 -7.17 -10.65
C LEU A 323 3.97 -8.04 -11.90
N GLU A 324 4.39 -9.30 -11.69
CA GLU A 324 4.50 -10.33 -12.74
C GLU A 324 3.17 -10.56 -13.49
N ARG A 325 2.05 -10.27 -12.83
CA ARG A 325 0.72 -10.22 -13.44
C ARG A 325 0.09 -8.86 -13.14
N GLY A 326 -0.33 -8.16 -14.18
CA GLY A 326 -0.82 -6.79 -14.09
C GLY A 326 0.26 -5.75 -14.45
N THR A 327 1.08 -6.02 -15.45
CA THR A 327 2.09 -5.08 -15.99
C THR A 327 1.46 -3.94 -16.82
N LEU A 328 0.15 -4.00 -17.04
CA LEU A 328 -0.62 -3.06 -17.86
C LEU A 328 -0.06 -2.89 -19.29
N GLY A 329 0.53 -3.96 -19.82
CA GLY A 329 1.09 -4.01 -21.17
C GLY A 329 2.51 -3.49 -21.31
N THR A 330 3.15 -3.05 -20.22
CA THR A 330 4.54 -2.54 -20.23
C THR A 330 5.59 -3.63 -20.14
N ALA A 331 5.20 -4.84 -19.74
CA ALA A 331 6.08 -5.94 -19.36
C ALA A 331 7.07 -5.61 -18.21
N GLN A 332 6.96 -4.42 -17.59
CA GLN A 332 7.81 -4.04 -16.47
C GLN A 332 7.29 -4.65 -15.16
N VAL A 333 8.19 -5.29 -14.42
CA VAL A 333 7.99 -5.72 -13.03
C VAL A 333 8.83 -4.83 -12.14
N GLN A 334 8.21 -4.23 -11.13
CA GLN A 334 8.86 -3.27 -10.22
C GLN A 334 9.19 -3.86 -8.86
N THR A 335 8.89 -5.14 -8.66
CA THR A 335 9.03 -5.86 -7.39
C THR A 335 10.48 -5.85 -6.89
N ALA A 336 10.72 -5.44 -5.64
CA ALA A 336 12.05 -5.48 -5.06
C ALA A 336 12.51 -6.93 -4.86
N PRO A 337 13.78 -7.25 -5.20
CA PRO A 337 14.35 -8.55 -4.93
C PRO A 337 14.59 -8.74 -3.43
N LEU A 338 14.52 -9.99 -2.97
CA LEU A 338 14.83 -10.34 -1.59
C LEU A 338 16.28 -10.85 -1.50
N ALA A 339 17.08 -10.22 -0.63
CA ALA A 339 18.44 -10.65 -0.31
C ALA A 339 18.43 -11.90 0.59
N ALA A 340 17.46 -11.97 1.50
CA ALA A 340 17.22 -13.12 2.38
C ALA A 340 15.73 -13.25 2.67
N PHE A 341 15.22 -14.48 2.71
CA PHE A 341 13.81 -14.79 3.00
C PHE A 341 13.64 -16.26 3.41
N TYR A 342 12.52 -16.57 4.07
CA TYR A 342 12.23 -17.94 4.49
C TYR A 342 11.71 -18.79 3.33
N PRO A 343 12.11 -20.08 3.25
CA PRO A 343 11.50 -21.02 2.30
C PRO A 343 9.98 -21.07 2.44
N GLY A 344 9.28 -21.14 1.32
CA GLY A 344 7.80 -21.17 1.30
C GLY A 344 7.11 -19.82 1.53
N THR A 345 7.85 -18.72 1.67
CA THR A 345 7.31 -17.36 1.65
C THR A 345 7.54 -16.70 0.29
N ALA A 346 7.08 -15.46 0.10
CA ALA A 346 7.31 -14.72 -1.13
C ALA A 346 8.80 -14.64 -1.47
N TRP A 347 9.17 -14.92 -2.72
CA TRP A 347 10.54 -14.86 -3.24
C TRP A 347 10.94 -13.47 -3.75
N ALA A 348 10.01 -12.53 -3.74
CA ALA A 348 10.24 -11.11 -4.04
C ALA A 348 9.21 -10.26 -3.27
N ALA A 349 9.47 -8.98 -3.09
CA ALA A 349 8.56 -8.07 -2.40
C ALA A 349 7.39 -7.65 -3.31
N HIS A 350 6.52 -8.61 -3.62
CA HIS A 350 5.35 -8.38 -4.47
C HIS A 350 4.49 -7.25 -3.92
N GLY A 351 4.27 -6.21 -4.75
CA GLY A 351 3.51 -5.02 -4.39
C GLY A 351 4.31 -3.87 -3.83
N ASN A 352 5.60 -4.05 -3.51
CA ASN A 352 6.47 -2.98 -3.01
C ASN A 352 5.88 -2.20 -1.81
N TYR A 353 5.15 -2.87 -0.92
CA TYR A 353 4.63 -2.23 0.30
C TYR A 353 5.75 -1.61 1.12
N GLY A 354 5.55 -0.38 1.57
CA GLY A 354 6.54 0.41 2.29
C GLY A 354 7.57 1.11 1.39
N VAL A 355 7.65 0.79 0.09
CA VAL A 355 8.58 1.45 -0.84
C VAL A 355 8.11 2.88 -1.15
N THR A 356 9.03 3.83 -1.05
CA THR A 356 8.81 5.22 -1.48
C THR A 356 8.98 5.33 -2.99
N TYR A 357 8.01 5.90 -3.69
CA TYR A 357 8.13 6.36 -5.06
C TYR A 357 8.39 7.87 -5.05
N ASP A 358 9.50 8.31 -5.63
CA ASP A 358 9.94 9.71 -5.73
C ASP A 358 10.20 10.04 -7.21
N LEU A 359 9.20 10.65 -7.84
CA LEU A 359 9.10 10.79 -9.29
C LEU A 359 9.11 12.26 -9.68
N VAL A 360 9.91 12.60 -10.70
CA VAL A 360 9.99 13.95 -11.26
C VAL A 360 9.48 13.94 -12.70
N LEU A 361 8.51 14.79 -13.01
CA LEU A 361 7.97 15.03 -14.35
C LEU A 361 8.50 16.39 -14.86
N PRO A 362 9.57 16.42 -15.65
CA PRO A 362 10.20 17.66 -16.16
C PRO A 362 9.49 18.13 -17.43
N LEU A 363 8.30 18.70 -17.30
CA LEU A 363 7.45 19.10 -18.42
C LEU A 363 8.07 20.23 -19.24
N VAL A 364 7.92 20.16 -20.56
CA VAL A 364 8.16 21.24 -21.52
C VAL A 364 6.99 21.32 -22.50
N ASN A 365 6.46 22.52 -22.70
CA ASN A 365 5.48 22.71 -23.75
C ASN A 365 6.17 22.87 -25.11
N ASP A 366 6.22 21.78 -25.85
CA ASP A 366 6.78 21.67 -27.20
C ASP A 366 5.77 21.98 -28.31
N THR A 367 4.54 22.35 -27.93
CA THR A 367 3.47 22.71 -28.87
C THR A 367 3.45 24.22 -29.12
N GLY A 368 3.29 24.74 -30.26
CA GLY A 368 3.26 26.19 -30.52
C GLY A 368 2.07 26.98 -29.92
N ARG A 369 1.33 26.38 -28.95
CA ARG A 369 0.15 26.94 -28.30
C ARG A 369 0.14 26.62 -26.80
N PRO A 370 -0.62 27.38 -25.98
CA PRO A 370 -0.80 27.04 -24.55
C PRO A 370 -1.32 25.62 -24.38
N ALA A 371 -0.77 24.89 -23.44
CA ALA A 371 -1.18 23.53 -23.08
C ALA A 371 -1.68 23.49 -21.64
N ALA A 372 -2.77 22.77 -21.42
CA ALA A 372 -3.31 22.48 -20.09
C ALA A 372 -3.38 20.96 -19.86
N LEU A 373 -2.85 20.52 -18.73
CA LEU A 373 -2.73 19.12 -18.37
C LEU A 373 -3.27 18.87 -16.96
N ALA A 374 -3.89 17.72 -16.73
CA ALA A 374 -4.23 17.20 -15.41
C ALA A 374 -3.28 16.08 -15.01
N LEU A 375 -2.90 16.04 -13.75
CA LEU A 375 -2.22 14.91 -13.14
C LEU A 375 -3.25 14.09 -12.38
N SER A 376 -3.34 12.77 -12.64
CA SER A 376 -4.28 11.87 -11.99
C SER A 376 -3.56 10.62 -11.46
N PHE A 377 -4.14 10.01 -10.41
CA PHE A 377 -3.71 8.72 -9.89
C PHE A 377 -4.92 7.78 -9.93
N GLU A 378 -4.79 6.63 -10.60
CA GLU A 378 -5.90 5.82 -11.06
C GLU A 378 -5.69 4.34 -10.71
N SER A 379 -6.77 3.57 -10.69
CA SER A 379 -6.74 2.12 -10.41
C SER A 379 -7.42 1.32 -11.54
N PRO A 380 -6.77 1.15 -12.71
CA PRO A 380 -7.37 0.46 -13.87
C PRO A 380 -7.57 -1.03 -13.62
N LEU A 381 -8.36 -1.66 -14.48
CA LEU A 381 -8.47 -3.11 -14.55
C LEU A 381 -7.13 -3.72 -15.01
N LYS A 382 -6.70 -4.78 -14.32
CA LYS A 382 -5.41 -5.44 -14.57
C LYS A 382 -5.40 -6.16 -15.93
N HIS A 383 -4.30 -6.06 -16.62
CA HIS A 383 -3.99 -6.84 -17.84
C HIS A 383 -2.48 -6.89 -18.06
N ASP A 384 -2.01 -7.83 -18.91
CA ASP A 384 -0.58 -7.99 -19.21
C ASP A 384 -0.24 -7.68 -20.67
N ARG A 385 -1.22 -7.68 -21.56
CA ARG A 385 -1.00 -7.35 -22.98
C ARG A 385 -1.23 -5.87 -23.25
N PRO A 386 -0.48 -5.25 -24.17
CA PRO A 386 -0.78 -3.89 -24.62
C PRO A 386 -2.19 -3.81 -25.23
N LEU A 387 -2.97 -2.82 -24.82
CA LEU A 387 -4.34 -2.58 -25.29
C LEU A 387 -4.50 -1.25 -26.04
N GLY A 388 -3.40 -0.50 -26.24
CA GLY A 388 -3.47 0.88 -26.73
C GLY A 388 -4.02 1.89 -25.72
N GLY A 389 -4.07 1.53 -24.45
CA GLY A 389 -4.58 2.35 -23.36
C GLY A 389 -4.84 1.58 -22.09
N LEU A 390 -5.59 2.17 -21.18
CA LEU A 390 -6.02 1.56 -19.92
C LEU A 390 -7.51 1.27 -19.95
N ARG A 391 -7.90 0.16 -19.32
CA ARG A 391 -9.28 -0.26 -19.21
C ARG A 391 -9.83 0.05 -17.83
N PHE A 392 -10.98 0.70 -17.78
CA PHE A 392 -11.70 1.03 -16.55
C PHE A 392 -13.08 0.38 -16.54
N ALA A 393 -13.63 0.15 -15.36
CA ALA A 393 -14.98 -0.36 -15.21
C ALA A 393 -16.01 0.76 -15.47
N VAL A 394 -17.10 0.47 -16.16
CA VAL A 394 -18.22 1.41 -16.31
C VAL A 394 -18.84 1.71 -14.93
N ALA A 395 -18.92 0.68 -14.09
CA ALA A 395 -19.26 0.80 -12.68
C ALA A 395 -18.13 0.15 -11.86
N PRO A 396 -17.28 0.95 -11.19
CA PRO A 396 -16.21 0.41 -10.36
C PRO A 396 -16.73 -0.56 -9.30
N SER A 397 -15.96 -1.59 -9.01
CA SER A 397 -16.34 -2.59 -8.00
C SER A 397 -16.41 -1.95 -6.61
N ARG A 398 -17.06 -2.65 -5.65
CA ARG A 398 -17.03 -2.20 -4.25
C ARG A 398 -15.66 -2.40 -3.58
N ALA A 399 -14.80 -3.24 -4.17
CA ALA A 399 -13.47 -3.54 -3.63
C ALA A 399 -12.55 -2.32 -3.78
N VAL A 400 -12.08 -1.81 -2.67
CA VAL A 400 -11.07 -0.75 -2.64
C VAL A 400 -9.70 -1.38 -2.88
N THR A 401 -8.96 -0.83 -3.85
CA THR A 401 -7.65 -1.31 -4.27
C THR A 401 -6.51 -0.34 -3.93
N PHE A 402 -6.83 0.85 -3.45
CA PHE A 402 -5.82 1.79 -2.96
C PHE A 402 -6.41 2.68 -1.87
N ARG A 403 -5.71 2.75 -0.76
CA ARG A 403 -5.90 3.75 0.30
C ARG A 403 -4.54 4.33 0.61
N GLY A 404 -4.29 5.58 0.24
CA GLY A 404 -2.97 6.16 0.46
C GLY A 404 -2.90 7.63 0.11
N THR A 405 -1.80 8.26 0.49
CA THR A 405 -1.54 9.67 0.22
C THR A 405 -0.51 9.81 -0.89
N VAL A 406 -0.85 10.65 -1.86
CA VAL A 406 0.05 11.12 -2.92
C VAL A 406 0.37 12.58 -2.67
N GLU A 407 1.66 12.91 -2.57
CA GLU A 407 2.15 14.30 -2.50
C GLU A 407 2.55 14.76 -3.91
N VAL A 408 2.15 15.97 -4.26
CA VAL A 408 2.53 16.61 -5.53
C VAL A 408 3.03 18.02 -5.25
N SER A 409 4.11 18.40 -5.93
CA SER A 409 4.61 19.78 -5.96
C SER A 409 4.64 20.28 -7.39
N GLY A 410 4.44 21.59 -7.59
CA GLY A 410 4.53 22.25 -8.90
C GLY A 410 3.22 22.36 -9.67
N LEU A 411 2.08 21.89 -9.12
CA LEU A 411 0.74 22.14 -9.66
C LEU A 411 0.41 23.63 -9.65
N ASP A 412 -0.51 24.06 -10.49
CA ASP A 412 -0.96 25.44 -10.52
C ASP A 412 -1.80 25.77 -9.28
N GLY A 413 -1.47 26.90 -8.67
CA GLY A 413 -2.32 27.56 -7.68
C GLY A 413 -3.36 28.49 -8.31
N PRO A 414 -4.16 29.18 -7.47
CA PRO A 414 -5.26 30.04 -7.90
C PRO A 414 -4.86 31.15 -8.90
N GLN A 415 -3.58 31.56 -8.90
CA GLN A 415 -3.04 32.61 -9.78
C GLN A 415 -2.08 32.06 -10.84
N GLY A 416 -2.15 30.74 -11.14
CA GLY A 416 -1.24 30.07 -12.09
C GLY A 416 0.20 29.90 -11.60
N ARG A 417 0.52 30.34 -10.37
CA ARG A 417 1.85 30.14 -9.78
C ARG A 417 2.01 28.70 -9.29
N PRO A 418 3.20 28.08 -9.43
CA PRO A 418 3.44 26.76 -8.92
C PRO A 418 3.20 26.68 -7.41
N LEU A 419 2.36 25.72 -6.99
CA LEU A 419 2.19 25.39 -5.59
C LEU A 419 3.39 24.60 -5.06
N GLY A 420 3.72 24.81 -3.81
CA GLY A 420 4.58 23.92 -3.03
C GLY A 420 3.94 22.51 -2.90
N ARG A 421 4.36 21.77 -1.90
CA ARG A 421 3.86 20.43 -1.63
C ARG A 421 2.37 20.47 -1.25
N GLN A 422 1.58 19.73 -2.02
CA GLN A 422 0.17 19.42 -1.75
C GLN A 422 0.06 17.93 -1.49
N ALA A 423 -0.78 17.52 -0.56
CA ALA A 423 -1.01 16.12 -0.25
C ALA A 423 -2.49 15.76 -0.49
N PHE A 424 -2.74 14.60 -1.08
CA PHE A 424 -4.06 14.11 -1.44
C PHE A 424 -4.22 12.69 -0.92
N HIS A 425 -5.15 12.47 0.00
CA HIS A 425 -5.53 11.12 0.39
C HIS A 425 -6.53 10.57 -0.62
N LEU A 426 -6.26 9.38 -1.13
CA LEU A 426 -7.06 8.70 -2.15
C LEU A 426 -7.63 7.40 -1.61
N VAL A 427 -8.89 7.13 -1.96
CA VAL A 427 -9.56 5.84 -1.77
C VAL A 427 -10.10 5.42 -3.14
N LEU A 428 -9.36 4.56 -3.84
CA LEU A 428 -9.70 4.11 -5.19
C LEU A 428 -10.21 2.67 -5.18
N ARG A 429 -11.21 2.41 -6.02
CA ARG A 429 -11.80 1.09 -6.23
C ARG A 429 -11.20 0.41 -7.45
N ALA A 430 -11.34 -0.91 -7.56
CA ALA A 430 -10.91 -1.65 -8.73
C ALA A 430 -11.64 -1.19 -9.99
N GLY A 431 -10.87 -0.81 -11.01
CA GLY A 431 -11.38 -0.28 -12.28
C GLY A 431 -11.80 1.18 -12.23
N GLU A 432 -11.40 1.96 -11.24
CA GLU A 432 -11.80 3.36 -11.07
C GLU A 432 -10.80 4.32 -11.76
N GLU A 433 -11.35 5.23 -12.59
CA GLU A 433 -10.64 6.42 -13.05
C GLU A 433 -10.48 7.37 -11.87
N GLY A 434 -9.25 7.76 -11.52
CA GLY A 434 -9.00 8.68 -10.41
C GLY A 434 -9.34 10.11 -10.79
N PRO A 435 -9.80 10.93 -9.84
CA PRO A 435 -10.00 12.34 -10.07
C PRO A 435 -8.64 13.04 -10.29
N PRO A 436 -8.64 14.22 -10.97
CA PRO A 436 -7.43 15.03 -11.05
C PRO A 436 -6.94 15.43 -9.66
N LEU A 437 -5.65 15.23 -9.39
CA LEU A 437 -4.95 15.77 -8.21
C LEU A 437 -4.74 17.28 -8.35
N GLY A 438 -4.69 17.76 -9.58
CA GLY A 438 -4.55 19.14 -9.92
C GLY A 438 -4.13 19.29 -11.39
N GLN A 439 -3.89 20.51 -11.80
CA GLN A 439 -3.58 20.85 -13.19
C GLN A 439 -2.32 21.71 -13.30
N VAL A 440 -1.77 21.75 -14.51
CA VAL A 440 -0.68 22.62 -14.90
C VAL A 440 -0.97 23.21 -16.27
N ARG A 441 -0.81 24.52 -16.40
CA ARG A 441 -0.90 25.26 -17.67
C ARG A 441 0.47 25.78 -18.03
N LEU A 442 0.86 25.60 -19.28
CA LEU A 442 2.15 25.99 -19.79
C LEU A 442 2.00 26.82 -21.07
N ALA A 443 2.62 27.99 -21.12
CA ALA A 443 2.80 28.75 -22.35
C ALA A 443 3.71 27.99 -23.34
N PRO A 444 3.69 28.31 -24.64
CA PRO A 444 4.63 27.73 -25.61
C PRO A 444 6.08 27.87 -25.15
N GLY A 445 6.84 26.76 -25.16
CA GLY A 445 8.24 26.71 -24.70
C GLY A 445 8.44 26.75 -23.18
N GLU A 446 7.38 26.94 -22.38
CA GLU A 446 7.48 26.98 -20.93
C GLU A 446 7.84 25.59 -20.35
N ARG A 447 8.64 25.62 -19.28
CA ARG A 447 9.10 24.46 -18.53
C ARG A 447 8.52 24.46 -17.13
N ARG A 448 8.11 23.28 -16.66
CA ARG A 448 7.59 23.07 -15.30
C ARG A 448 8.04 21.72 -14.79
N SER A 449 8.57 21.68 -13.59
CA SER A 449 8.87 20.41 -12.93
C SER A 449 7.77 20.08 -11.91
N LEU A 450 7.08 18.95 -12.12
CA LEU A 450 6.24 18.37 -11.09
C LEU A 450 7.05 17.32 -10.34
N ARG A 451 6.84 17.21 -9.02
CA ARG A 451 7.37 16.10 -8.22
C ARG A 451 6.22 15.37 -7.57
N VAL A 452 6.16 14.07 -7.77
CA VAL A 452 5.17 13.18 -7.17
C VAL A 452 5.86 12.26 -6.19
N ARG A 453 5.34 12.15 -4.96
CA ARG A 453 5.86 11.26 -3.94
C ARG A 453 4.72 10.48 -3.30
N LEU A 454 4.95 9.20 -3.06
CA LEU A 454 4.08 8.37 -2.24
C LEU A 454 4.92 7.26 -1.61
N ILE A 455 4.46 6.74 -0.48
CA ILE A 455 4.90 5.44 0.02
C ILE A 455 3.78 4.47 -0.30
N TYR A 456 4.11 3.35 -0.94
CA TYR A 456 3.10 2.38 -1.35
C TYR A 456 2.54 1.67 -0.10
N PRO A 457 1.26 1.91 0.23
CA PRO A 457 0.71 1.53 1.53
C PRO A 457 0.34 0.04 1.59
N ALA A 458 0.32 -0.53 2.80
CA ALA A 458 -0.21 -1.88 3.03
C ALA A 458 -1.67 -2.05 2.59
N ASP A 459 -2.45 -0.96 2.66
CA ASP A 459 -3.88 -0.92 2.33
C ASP A 459 -4.13 -0.80 0.82
N ALA A 460 -3.24 -1.37 -0.03
CA ALA A 460 -3.33 -1.30 -1.48
C ALA A 460 -3.22 -2.68 -2.14
N THR A 461 -3.81 -2.80 -3.32
CA THR A 461 -3.69 -3.96 -4.21
C THR A 461 -3.14 -3.50 -5.56
N PRO A 462 -1.83 -3.72 -5.83
CA PRO A 462 -1.17 -3.19 -7.01
C PRO A 462 -1.66 -3.82 -8.33
N PRO A 463 -1.40 -3.16 -9.49
CA PRO A 463 -0.80 -1.83 -9.64
C PRO A 463 -1.82 -0.70 -9.60
N GLN A 464 -1.37 0.52 -9.28
CA GLN A 464 -2.02 1.76 -9.65
C GLN A 464 -1.27 2.42 -10.81
N VAL A 465 -1.76 3.59 -11.26
CA VAL A 465 -1.19 4.30 -12.41
C VAL A 465 -1.14 5.79 -12.13
N LEU A 466 0.02 6.40 -12.40
CA LEU A 466 0.16 7.85 -12.48
C LEU A 466 -0.07 8.26 -13.93
N SER A 467 -0.97 9.23 -14.17
CA SER A 467 -1.37 9.66 -15.52
C SER A 467 -1.23 11.16 -15.70
N LEU A 468 -0.71 11.57 -16.86
CA LEU A 468 -0.70 12.95 -17.32
C LEU A 468 -1.67 13.05 -18.52
N LEU A 469 -2.75 13.79 -18.33
CA LEU A 469 -3.89 13.82 -19.25
C LEU A 469 -4.06 15.25 -19.82
N PRO A 470 -4.31 15.43 -21.13
CA PRO A 470 -4.64 16.74 -21.68
C PRO A 470 -6.02 17.18 -21.18
N LEU A 471 -6.13 18.42 -20.78
CA LEU A 471 -7.41 19.08 -20.56
C LEU A 471 -7.92 19.68 -21.87
N ALA A 472 -9.23 19.59 -22.10
CA ALA A 472 -9.83 20.27 -23.23
C ALA A 472 -9.54 21.79 -23.11
N PRO A 473 -9.26 22.50 -24.23
CA PRO A 473 -9.21 23.94 -24.18
C PRO A 473 -10.50 24.48 -23.57
N GLU A 474 -10.41 25.37 -22.59
CA GLU A 474 -11.58 26.07 -22.11
C GLU A 474 -12.19 26.78 -23.32
N ALA A 475 -13.41 26.42 -23.70
CA ALA A 475 -14.17 27.15 -24.69
C ALA A 475 -14.20 28.62 -24.21
N GLY A 476 -13.52 29.51 -24.95
CA GLY A 476 -13.26 30.88 -24.53
C GLY A 476 -14.51 31.52 -24.00
N GLY A 477 -14.54 31.79 -22.69
CA GLY A 477 -15.56 32.60 -22.08
C GLY A 477 -15.52 33.98 -22.73
N ALA A 478 -16.44 34.21 -23.68
CA ALA A 478 -16.72 35.54 -24.13
C ALA A 478 -17.09 36.36 -22.90
N VAL A 479 -16.21 37.25 -22.49
CA VAL A 479 -16.53 38.28 -21.49
C VAL A 479 -17.73 39.05 -22.08
N LYS A 480 -18.93 38.75 -21.61
CA LYS A 480 -20.06 39.65 -21.79
C LYS A 480 -19.67 40.95 -21.10
N GLN A 481 -19.18 41.90 -21.89
CA GLN A 481 -19.22 43.30 -21.46
C GLN A 481 -20.71 43.63 -21.14
N SER A 482 -20.99 43.71 -19.86
CA SER A 482 -22.26 44.30 -19.40
C SER A 482 -22.28 45.77 -19.88
N GLY A 483 -23.07 46.01 -20.91
CA GLY A 483 -23.37 47.37 -21.35
C GLY A 483 -23.88 48.19 -20.17
N ALA A 484 -23.31 49.36 -19.95
CA ALA A 484 -23.79 50.34 -19.01
C ALA A 484 -25.25 50.72 -19.32
N PRO A 485 -26.08 50.93 -18.30
CA PRO A 485 -27.44 51.42 -18.54
C PRO A 485 -27.42 52.86 -19.08
N PRO A 486 -28.37 53.24 -19.97
CA PRO A 486 -28.44 54.58 -20.51
C PRO A 486 -28.81 55.57 -19.37
N SER A 487 -28.04 56.66 -19.31
CA SER A 487 -28.28 57.81 -18.46
C SER A 487 -29.66 58.44 -18.80
N ALA A 488 -30.53 58.52 -17.83
CA ALA A 488 -31.69 59.38 -17.89
C ALA A 488 -31.30 60.80 -17.45
N ALA A 489 -31.53 61.79 -18.31
CA ALA A 489 -31.56 63.21 -17.99
C ALA A 489 -32.75 63.83 -18.79
N PRO A 490 -33.17 65.06 -18.41
CA PRO A 490 -33.59 65.59 -17.13
C PRO A 490 -35.07 65.63 -16.95
#